data_7b8bb5c2308c4acb53a4aada0d08ace7
#
_entry.id   7b8bb5c2308c4acb53a4aada0d08ace7
#
_cell.length_a   1.000
_cell.length_b   1.000
_cell.length_c   1.000
_cell.angle_alpha   90.00
_cell.angle_beta   90.00
_cell.angle_gamma   90.00
#
_symmetry.space_group_name_H-M   'P 1'
#
loop_
_entity.id
_entity.type
_entity.pdbx_description
1 polymer ?
#
loop_
_entity_poly.entity_id
_entity_poly.type
_entity_poly.pdbx_seq_one_letter_code
_entity_poly.pdbx_strand_id
1 'polypeptide(L)'
;QQAWARKTKEADEEEVEKLNHLRVKFVEKIDPLMFVSRQKKKTVLDITLAVYEFIAGEHLQEKLEQQQKFFAEQGELTLAKEYEQIYRIVMELFDKFSELLGDEPITLKEYCELLDAGFEEAKVGVIPPSIDQVVIGDVERTRMKDIRALFFVGANDVLLPGNAGTGGILSERDREKFKEKDISLSP
;
A
#
# COMPACT_ATOMS: atom_id res chain seq x y z
N GLN A 1 17.39 -27.39 22.52
CA GLN A 1 16.07 -27.62 21.91
C GLN A 1 15.73 -29.10 22.03
N GLN A 2 14.70 -29.44 22.83
CA GLN A 2 14.31 -30.84 23.04
C GLN A 2 13.39 -31.27 21.87
N ALA A 3 13.69 -32.46 21.31
CA ALA A 3 12.79 -33.09 20.32
C ALA A 3 11.42 -33.38 20.95
N TRP A 4 10.39 -33.35 20.16
CA TRP A 4 9.06 -33.76 20.61
C TRP A 4 9.07 -35.29 20.82
N ALA A 5 8.94 -35.69 22.06
CA ALA A 5 8.90 -37.08 22.45
C ALA A 5 7.52 -37.57 22.90
N ARG A 6 6.52 -36.64 22.95
CA ARG A 6 5.19 -36.97 23.41
C ARG A 6 4.41 -37.69 22.30
N LYS A 7 4.29 -38.98 22.42
CA LYS A 7 3.42 -39.79 21.58
C LYS A 7 1.95 -39.46 21.97
N THR A 8 1.18 -38.96 21.05
CA THR A 8 -0.30 -39.13 21.11
C THR A 8 -0.57 -40.60 20.88
N LYS A 9 -1.59 -41.15 21.52
CA LYS A 9 -1.89 -42.62 21.52
C LYS A 9 -2.03 -43.27 20.13
N GLU A 10 -2.02 -42.46 19.07
CA GLU A 10 -2.30 -42.87 17.69
C GLU A 10 -1.17 -42.51 16.70
N ALA A 11 -0.16 -41.73 17.11
CA ALA A 11 0.90 -41.33 16.16
C ALA A 11 1.98 -42.42 16.05
N ASP A 12 2.25 -42.85 14.82
CA ASP A 12 3.31 -43.76 14.47
C ASP A 12 4.69 -43.09 14.69
N GLU A 13 5.74 -43.89 14.97
CA GLU A 13 7.12 -43.38 15.17
C GLU A 13 7.61 -42.61 13.95
N GLU A 14 7.25 -43.07 12.76
CA GLU A 14 7.61 -42.44 11.48
C GLU A 14 6.98 -41.02 11.33
N GLU A 15 5.75 -40.83 11.79
CA GLU A 15 5.10 -39.52 11.77
C GLU A 15 5.74 -38.55 12.74
N VAL A 16 6.11 -39.00 13.92
CA VAL A 16 6.82 -38.15 14.92
C VAL A 16 8.19 -37.76 14.40
N GLU A 17 8.89 -38.62 13.70
CA GLU A 17 10.18 -38.30 13.10
C GLU A 17 10.05 -37.27 11.96
N LYS A 18 9.06 -37.41 11.08
CA LYS A 18 8.72 -36.43 10.04
C LYS A 18 8.40 -35.05 10.63
N LEU A 19 7.58 -35.04 11.68
CA LEU A 19 7.23 -33.78 12.37
C LEU A 19 8.45 -33.13 13.03
N ASN A 20 9.33 -33.90 13.66
CA ASN A 20 10.57 -33.39 14.23
C ASN A 20 11.51 -32.83 13.13
N HIS A 21 11.60 -33.48 11.99
CA HIS A 21 12.40 -32.99 10.87
C HIS A 21 11.86 -31.66 10.34
N LEU A 22 10.55 -31.57 10.15
CA LEU A 22 9.90 -30.28 9.76
C LEU A 22 10.12 -29.19 10.80
N ARG A 23 10.00 -29.54 12.09
CA ARG A 23 10.27 -28.62 13.18
C ARG A 23 11.71 -28.08 13.15
N VAL A 24 12.69 -28.95 12.96
CA VAL A 24 14.09 -28.53 12.89
C VAL A 24 14.30 -27.55 11.75
N LYS A 25 13.84 -27.90 10.54
CA LYS A 25 13.89 -26.98 9.38
C LYS A 25 13.24 -25.63 9.63
N PHE A 26 12.07 -25.64 10.26
CA PHE A 26 11.36 -24.41 10.58
C PHE A 26 12.12 -23.56 11.61
N VAL A 27 12.63 -24.20 12.65
CA VAL A 27 13.40 -23.51 13.70
C VAL A 27 14.70 -22.93 13.14
N GLU A 28 15.43 -23.67 12.31
CA GLU A 28 16.66 -23.18 11.66
C GLU A 28 16.42 -21.90 10.85
N LYS A 29 15.27 -21.78 10.18
CA LYS A 29 14.89 -20.60 9.42
C LYS A 29 14.55 -19.40 10.30
N ILE A 30 13.90 -19.62 11.42
CA ILE A 30 13.40 -18.54 12.29
C ILE A 30 14.43 -18.16 13.38
N ASP A 31 15.35 -19.05 13.72
CA ASP A 31 16.27 -18.85 14.85
C ASP A 31 17.09 -17.53 14.75
N PRO A 32 17.60 -17.11 13.57
CA PRO A 32 18.28 -15.82 13.43
C PRO A 32 17.38 -14.62 13.82
N LEU A 33 16.14 -14.60 13.35
CA LEU A 33 15.17 -13.57 13.68
C LEU A 33 14.81 -13.58 15.18
N MET A 34 14.60 -14.78 15.72
CA MET A 34 14.32 -14.97 17.15
C MET A 34 15.51 -14.60 18.03
N PHE A 35 16.73 -14.78 17.55
CA PHE A 35 17.94 -14.38 18.26
C PHE A 35 17.98 -12.85 18.46
N VAL A 36 17.78 -12.08 17.41
CA VAL A 36 17.72 -10.62 17.48
C VAL A 36 16.55 -10.15 18.35
N SER A 37 15.38 -10.79 18.20
CA SER A 37 14.18 -10.42 18.98
C SER A 37 14.36 -10.59 20.49
N ARG A 38 15.21 -11.52 20.94
CA ARG A 38 15.49 -11.80 22.36
C ARG A 38 16.57 -10.90 22.97
N GLN A 39 17.30 -10.15 22.18
CA GLN A 39 18.29 -9.21 22.70
C GLN A 39 17.64 -8.13 23.55
N LYS A 40 18.28 -7.81 24.70
CA LYS A 40 17.77 -6.75 25.59
C LYS A 40 17.96 -5.36 25.03
N LYS A 41 19.03 -5.15 24.27
CA LYS A 41 19.30 -3.89 23.55
C LYS A 41 19.29 -4.19 22.07
N LYS A 42 18.31 -3.73 21.39
CA LYS A 42 18.14 -3.84 19.95
C LYS A 42 17.53 -2.57 19.39
N THR A 43 17.87 -2.26 18.18
CA THR A 43 17.38 -1.07 17.47
C THR A 43 16.39 -1.47 16.38
N VAL A 44 15.74 -0.48 15.78
CA VAL A 44 14.89 -0.67 14.60
C VAL A 44 15.70 -1.33 13.49
N LEU A 45 16.94 -0.86 13.26
CA LEU A 45 17.82 -1.41 12.22
C LEU A 45 18.14 -2.89 12.45
N ASP A 46 18.44 -3.29 13.70
CA ASP A 46 18.75 -4.70 14.03
C ASP A 46 17.61 -5.63 13.67
N ILE A 47 16.36 -5.23 14.00
CA ILE A 47 15.18 -6.05 13.71
C ILE A 47 14.88 -6.02 12.21
N THR A 48 14.97 -4.84 11.57
CA THR A 48 14.69 -4.69 10.12
C THR A 48 15.65 -5.56 9.30
N LEU A 49 16.94 -5.56 9.61
CA LEU A 49 17.92 -6.42 8.95
C LEU A 49 17.61 -7.90 9.14
N ALA A 50 17.25 -8.33 10.36
CA ALA A 50 16.91 -9.72 10.61
C ALA A 50 15.63 -10.16 9.86
N VAL A 51 14.63 -9.27 9.74
CA VAL A 51 13.43 -9.54 8.94
C VAL A 51 13.76 -9.58 7.45
N TYR A 52 14.59 -8.65 6.97
CA TYR A 52 15.05 -8.65 5.58
C TYR A 52 15.80 -9.94 5.22
N GLU A 53 16.75 -10.37 6.05
CA GLU A 53 17.49 -11.62 5.82
C GLU A 53 16.57 -12.85 5.79
N PHE A 54 15.55 -12.87 6.67
CA PHE A 54 14.54 -13.92 6.66
C PHE A 54 13.74 -13.93 5.36
N ILE A 55 13.26 -12.76 4.91
CA ILE A 55 12.50 -12.61 3.65
C ILE A 55 13.35 -13.02 2.44
N ALA A 56 14.60 -12.57 2.40
CA ALA A 56 15.53 -12.90 1.32
C ALA A 56 15.84 -14.41 1.29
N GLY A 57 16.08 -15.02 2.46
CA GLY A 57 16.31 -16.46 2.59
C GLY A 57 15.11 -17.33 2.19
N GLU A 58 13.91 -16.80 2.27
CA GLU A 58 12.69 -17.48 1.81
C GLU A 58 12.36 -17.24 0.32
N HIS A 59 13.23 -16.57 -0.42
CA HIS A 59 13.04 -16.28 -1.85
C HIS A 59 11.68 -15.60 -2.14
N LEU A 60 11.28 -14.66 -1.30
CA LEU A 60 9.96 -14.01 -1.39
C LEU A 60 9.79 -13.30 -2.72
N GLN A 61 10.82 -12.65 -3.24
CA GLN A 61 10.77 -11.96 -4.52
C GLN A 61 10.38 -12.93 -5.65
N GLU A 62 11.06 -14.06 -5.75
CA GLU A 62 10.81 -15.08 -6.77
C GLU A 62 9.38 -15.65 -6.66
N LYS A 63 8.89 -15.86 -5.44
CA LYS A 63 7.52 -16.32 -5.18
C LYS A 63 6.49 -15.30 -5.63
N LEU A 64 6.70 -14.01 -5.37
CA LEU A 64 5.82 -12.93 -5.81
C LEU A 64 5.82 -12.79 -7.34
N GLU A 65 6.97 -12.91 -7.99
CA GLU A 65 7.07 -12.90 -9.46
C GLU A 65 6.34 -14.09 -10.09
N GLN A 66 6.37 -15.26 -9.45
CA GLN A 66 5.61 -16.43 -9.89
C GLN A 66 4.09 -16.18 -9.77
N GLN A 67 3.63 -15.59 -8.67
CA GLN A 67 2.23 -15.23 -8.50
C GLN A 67 1.78 -14.15 -9.50
N GLN A 68 2.60 -13.15 -9.76
CA GLN A 68 2.36 -12.14 -10.78
C GLN A 68 2.12 -12.78 -12.15
N LYS A 69 3.01 -13.68 -12.57
CA LYS A 69 2.88 -14.40 -13.85
C LYS A 69 1.62 -15.25 -13.89
N PHE A 70 1.34 -15.98 -12.81
CA PHE A 70 0.13 -16.80 -12.70
C PHE A 70 -1.14 -15.97 -12.89
N PHE A 71 -1.29 -14.84 -12.21
CA PHE A 71 -2.45 -13.96 -12.35
C PHE A 71 -2.52 -13.29 -13.73
N ALA A 72 -1.38 -12.93 -14.33
CA ALA A 72 -1.34 -12.39 -15.69
C ALA A 72 -1.85 -13.41 -16.72
N GLU A 73 -1.48 -14.69 -16.59
CA GLU A 73 -1.94 -15.79 -17.46
C GLU A 73 -3.43 -16.08 -17.29
N GLN A 74 -3.99 -15.84 -16.10
CA GLN A 74 -5.44 -15.97 -15.85
C GLN A 74 -6.23 -14.75 -16.34
N GLY A 75 -5.57 -13.69 -16.83
CA GLY A 75 -6.21 -12.44 -17.24
C GLY A 75 -6.52 -11.48 -16.09
N GLU A 76 -6.14 -11.81 -14.87
CA GLU A 76 -6.32 -10.99 -13.67
C GLU A 76 -5.23 -9.92 -13.56
N LEU A 77 -5.21 -8.99 -14.54
CA LEU A 77 -4.14 -8.00 -14.70
C LEU A 77 -3.99 -7.04 -13.50
N THR A 78 -5.07 -6.79 -12.77
CA THR A 78 -5.04 -5.95 -11.57
C THR A 78 -4.23 -6.63 -10.47
N LEU A 79 -4.53 -7.90 -10.18
CA LEU A 79 -3.79 -8.69 -9.20
C LEU A 79 -2.33 -8.87 -9.61
N ALA A 80 -2.06 -9.13 -10.88
CA ALA A 80 -0.69 -9.25 -11.38
C ALA A 80 0.12 -7.98 -11.09
N LYS A 81 -0.44 -6.79 -11.30
CA LYS A 81 0.21 -5.50 -11.00
C LYS A 81 0.38 -5.27 -9.49
N GLU A 82 -0.55 -5.72 -8.66
CA GLU A 82 -0.41 -5.65 -7.22
C GLU A 82 0.78 -6.51 -6.75
N TYR A 83 0.87 -7.76 -7.20
CA TYR A 83 1.99 -8.64 -6.86
C TYR A 83 3.34 -8.11 -7.34
N GLU A 84 3.41 -7.46 -8.49
CA GLU A 84 4.62 -6.81 -9.01
C GLU A 84 5.17 -5.74 -8.07
N GLN A 85 4.30 -5.04 -7.34
CA GLN A 85 4.68 -3.91 -6.51
C GLN A 85 4.97 -4.28 -5.05
N ILE A 86 4.45 -5.41 -4.56
CA ILE A 86 4.54 -5.79 -3.13
C ILE A 86 5.98 -5.78 -2.64
N TYR A 87 6.90 -6.44 -3.35
CA TYR A 87 8.30 -6.53 -2.90
C TYR A 87 8.95 -5.15 -2.79
N ARG A 88 8.76 -4.30 -3.79
CA ARG A 88 9.29 -2.93 -3.80
C ARG A 88 8.74 -2.10 -2.65
N ILE A 89 7.45 -2.18 -2.38
CA ILE A 89 6.79 -1.45 -1.28
C ILE A 89 7.37 -1.88 0.08
N VAL A 90 7.55 -3.18 0.28
CA VAL A 90 8.15 -3.72 1.51
C VAL A 90 9.58 -3.22 1.69
N MET A 91 10.39 -3.23 0.62
CA MET A 91 11.78 -2.76 0.67
C MET A 91 11.84 -1.25 0.93
N GLU A 92 11.03 -0.45 0.25
CA GLU A 92 10.95 1.00 0.48
C GLU A 92 10.53 1.35 1.93
N LEU A 93 9.66 0.53 2.54
CA LEU A 93 9.29 0.68 3.94
C LEU A 93 10.46 0.38 4.88
N PHE A 94 11.21 -0.69 4.61
CA PHE A 94 12.39 -1.05 5.41
C PHE A 94 13.50 -0.02 5.29
N ASP A 95 13.72 0.54 4.11
CA ASP A 95 14.67 1.63 3.88
C ASP A 95 14.28 2.86 4.72
N LYS A 96 13.01 3.26 4.69
CA LYS A 96 12.51 4.37 5.52
C LYS A 96 12.69 4.11 7.02
N PHE A 97 12.41 2.90 7.49
CA PHE A 97 12.62 2.56 8.90
C PHE A 97 14.10 2.65 9.29
N SER A 98 14.98 2.17 8.42
CA SER A 98 16.42 2.21 8.65
C SER A 98 16.98 3.63 8.62
N GLU A 99 16.51 4.47 7.71
CA GLU A 99 16.99 5.86 7.56
C GLU A 99 16.46 6.78 8.67
N LEU A 100 15.19 6.64 9.04
CA LEU A 100 14.53 7.58 9.96
C LEU A 100 14.64 7.17 11.42
N LEU A 101 14.63 5.88 11.71
CA LEU A 101 14.50 5.32 13.06
C LEU A 101 15.59 4.29 13.38
N GLY A 102 16.55 4.05 12.49
CA GLY A 102 17.48 2.93 12.57
C GLY A 102 18.17 2.76 13.91
N ASP A 103 18.64 3.84 14.52
CA ASP A 103 19.36 3.84 15.80
C ASP A 103 18.44 3.83 17.03
N GLU A 104 17.12 3.98 16.85
CA GLU A 104 16.17 4.03 17.95
C GLU A 104 16.02 2.65 18.61
N PRO A 105 16.16 2.57 19.94
CA PRO A 105 15.92 1.34 20.67
C PRO A 105 14.43 1.00 20.66
N ILE A 106 14.11 -0.25 20.35
CA ILE A 106 12.70 -0.65 20.17
C ILE A 106 12.46 -2.06 20.75
N THR A 107 11.25 -2.28 21.25
CA THR A 107 10.78 -3.63 21.59
C THR A 107 10.19 -4.32 20.34
N LEU A 108 10.12 -5.65 20.38
CA LEU A 108 9.50 -6.39 19.28
C LEU A 108 8.03 -5.98 19.07
N LYS A 109 7.31 -5.70 20.15
CA LYS A 109 5.90 -5.29 20.08
C LYS A 109 5.75 -3.94 19.36
N GLU A 110 6.53 -2.95 19.75
CA GLU A 110 6.55 -1.62 19.12
C GLU A 110 6.97 -1.72 17.65
N TYR A 111 7.92 -2.60 17.32
CA TYR A 111 8.32 -2.84 15.93
C TYR A 111 7.18 -3.44 15.10
N CYS A 112 6.39 -4.38 15.65
CA CYS A 112 5.21 -4.90 14.95
C CYS A 112 4.16 -3.81 14.74
N GLU A 113 3.91 -2.96 15.74
CA GLU A 113 2.99 -1.82 15.62
C GLU A 113 3.48 -0.81 14.55
N LEU A 114 4.79 -0.59 14.47
CA LEU A 114 5.42 0.25 13.44
C LEU A 114 5.25 -0.37 12.03
N LEU A 115 5.42 -1.68 11.89
CA LEU A 115 5.19 -2.39 10.63
C LEU A 115 3.73 -2.30 10.21
N ASP A 116 2.79 -2.54 11.13
CA ASP A 116 1.35 -2.46 10.83
C ASP A 116 0.97 -1.07 10.33
N ALA A 117 1.40 -0.02 11.03
CA ALA A 117 1.17 1.36 10.61
C ALA A 117 1.81 1.68 9.24
N GLY A 118 3.04 1.21 9.00
CA GLY A 118 3.73 1.40 7.72
C GLY A 118 3.03 0.69 6.56
N PHE A 119 2.52 -0.52 6.78
CA PHE A 119 1.76 -1.25 5.77
C PHE A 119 0.35 -0.67 5.53
N GLU A 120 -0.30 -0.12 6.54
CA GLU A 120 -1.56 0.58 6.37
C GLU A 120 -1.41 1.82 5.49
N GLU A 121 -0.37 2.61 5.72
CA GLU A 121 -0.05 3.77 4.88
C GLU A 121 0.31 3.36 3.45
N ALA A 122 1.09 2.29 3.28
CA ALA A 122 1.45 1.76 1.97
C ALA A 122 0.24 1.29 1.15
N LYS A 123 -0.77 0.68 1.80
CA LYS A 123 -2.02 0.25 1.12
C LYS A 123 -2.79 1.40 0.50
N VAL A 124 -2.77 2.58 1.10
CA VAL A 124 -3.46 3.78 0.58
C VAL A 124 -2.79 4.31 -0.69
N GLY A 125 -1.48 4.09 -0.85
CA GLY A 125 -0.71 4.51 -2.03
C GLY A 125 -0.71 3.53 -3.21
N VAL A 126 -1.22 2.32 -3.01
CA VAL A 126 -1.13 1.19 -3.96
C VAL A 126 -2.30 1.10 -4.95
N ILE A 127 -3.21 2.05 -5.00
CA ILE A 127 -4.16 2.12 -6.12
C ILE A 127 -3.45 2.80 -7.31
N PRO A 128 -2.72 2.06 -8.19
CA PRO A 128 -2.29 2.65 -9.44
C PRO A 128 -3.56 2.87 -10.26
N PRO A 129 -3.73 4.03 -10.88
CA PRO A 129 -4.75 4.15 -11.93
C PRO A 129 -4.39 3.11 -12.99
N SER A 130 -5.10 2.00 -13.05
CA SER A 130 -4.92 1.05 -14.12
C SER A 130 -5.28 1.76 -15.42
N ILE A 131 -4.47 1.56 -16.45
CA ILE A 131 -4.58 2.25 -17.76
C ILE A 131 -5.94 1.98 -18.42
N ASP A 132 -6.72 1.04 -17.92
CA ASP A 132 -7.99 0.58 -18.49
C ASP A 132 -9.14 0.62 -17.46
N GLN A 133 -9.22 1.66 -16.66
CA GLN A 133 -10.30 1.86 -15.69
C GLN A 133 -11.20 3.03 -16.08
N VAL A 134 -12.50 2.85 -15.84
CA VAL A 134 -13.45 3.96 -15.86
C VAL A 134 -13.35 4.69 -14.52
N VAL A 135 -12.84 5.92 -14.56
CA VAL A 135 -12.79 6.78 -13.37
C VAL A 135 -14.12 7.52 -13.26
N ILE A 136 -14.83 7.31 -12.17
CA ILE A 136 -16.04 8.06 -11.83
C ILE A 136 -15.66 9.06 -10.75
N GLY A 137 -15.92 10.32 -10.98
CA GLY A 137 -15.51 11.36 -10.04
C GLY A 137 -16.35 12.63 -10.17
N ASP A 138 -16.22 13.49 -9.18
CA ASP A 138 -16.86 14.81 -9.14
C ASP A 138 -15.98 15.83 -9.89
N VAL A 139 -16.60 16.72 -10.64
CA VAL A 139 -15.93 17.74 -11.47
C VAL A 139 -15.01 18.65 -10.65
N GLU A 140 -15.40 18.97 -9.42
CA GLU A 140 -14.66 19.91 -8.58
C GLU A 140 -13.46 19.26 -7.87
N ARG A 141 -13.50 17.95 -7.64
CA ARG A 141 -12.53 17.23 -6.78
C ARG A 141 -11.61 16.28 -7.54
N THR A 142 -12.00 15.84 -8.76
CA THR A 142 -11.27 14.82 -9.48
C THR A 142 -10.30 15.45 -10.47
N ARG A 143 -9.00 15.23 -10.24
CA ARG A 143 -7.96 15.59 -11.21
C ARG A 143 -7.74 14.44 -12.18
N MET A 144 -8.16 14.61 -13.39
CA MET A 144 -8.03 13.64 -14.45
C MET A 144 -6.81 13.96 -15.31
N LYS A 145 -5.87 13.01 -15.45
CA LYS A 145 -4.73 13.08 -16.38
C LYS A 145 -4.84 11.95 -17.38
N ASP A 146 -4.43 12.21 -18.61
CA ASP A 146 -4.31 11.22 -19.70
C ASP A 146 -5.61 10.47 -20.06
N ILE A 147 -6.74 11.19 -20.11
CA ILE A 147 -8.05 10.62 -20.42
C ILE A 147 -8.25 10.58 -21.92
N ARG A 148 -8.67 9.42 -22.47
CA ARG A 148 -9.02 9.25 -23.88
C ARG A 148 -10.44 9.68 -24.21
N ALA A 149 -11.38 9.50 -23.28
CA ALA A 149 -12.77 9.87 -23.44
C ALA A 149 -13.35 10.34 -22.10
N LEU A 150 -14.06 11.45 -22.09
CA LEU A 150 -14.76 12.00 -20.93
C LEU A 150 -16.27 11.98 -21.20
N PHE A 151 -17.00 11.29 -20.33
CA PHE A 151 -18.46 11.29 -20.34
C PHE A 151 -18.95 12.17 -19.17
N PHE A 152 -19.54 13.29 -19.53
CA PHE A 152 -20.09 14.21 -18.55
C PHE A 152 -21.57 13.90 -18.34
N VAL A 153 -21.93 13.36 -17.19
CA VAL A 153 -23.28 12.92 -16.85
C VAL A 153 -23.93 13.91 -15.90
N GLY A 154 -25.20 14.25 -16.14
CA GLY A 154 -25.95 15.17 -15.28
C GLY A 154 -25.71 16.65 -15.57
N ALA A 155 -25.18 17.01 -16.74
CA ALA A 155 -25.11 18.39 -17.18
C ALA A 155 -26.53 18.93 -17.41
N ASN A 156 -26.94 19.89 -16.59
CA ASN A 156 -28.16 20.62 -16.75
C ASN A 156 -27.92 22.13 -16.50
N ASP A 157 -28.81 22.97 -16.95
CA ASP A 157 -28.69 24.44 -16.88
C ASP A 157 -28.61 25.01 -15.44
N VAL A 158 -28.82 24.14 -14.41
CA VAL A 158 -28.76 24.55 -13.00
C VAL A 158 -27.38 24.20 -12.39
N LEU A 159 -26.74 23.14 -12.90
CA LEU A 159 -25.48 22.62 -12.34
C LEU A 159 -24.27 23.05 -13.14
N LEU A 160 -24.43 23.32 -14.47
CA LEU A 160 -23.29 23.70 -15.33
C LEU A 160 -23.76 24.61 -16.50
N PRO A 161 -23.16 25.77 -16.65
CA PRO A 161 -22.23 26.37 -15.68
C PRO A 161 -22.94 26.65 -14.37
N GLY A 162 -22.32 26.23 -13.23
CA GLY A 162 -22.81 26.65 -11.93
C GLY A 162 -23.02 28.13 -11.97
N ASN A 163 -24.21 28.59 -11.56
CA ASN A 163 -24.50 30.01 -11.46
C ASN A 163 -23.33 30.66 -10.75
N ALA A 164 -22.48 31.36 -11.48
CA ALA A 164 -21.52 32.28 -10.90
C ALA A 164 -22.40 33.19 -10.05
N GLY A 165 -22.38 32.93 -8.73
CA GLY A 165 -23.22 33.64 -7.80
C GLY A 165 -23.13 35.12 -8.16
N THR A 166 -24.26 35.72 -8.43
CA THR A 166 -24.40 37.17 -8.61
C THR A 166 -24.01 37.86 -7.29
N GLY A 167 -22.72 37.72 -6.94
CA GLY A 167 -22.10 38.29 -5.76
C GLY A 167 -21.57 39.70 -5.99
N GLY A 168 -21.96 40.33 -7.04
CA GLY A 168 -21.65 41.74 -7.30
C GLY A 168 -22.81 42.61 -6.90
N ILE A 169 -22.50 43.78 -6.33
CA ILE A 169 -23.48 44.86 -6.01
C ILE A 169 -24.24 45.30 -7.26
N LEU A 170 -23.76 44.95 -8.45
CA LEU A 170 -24.34 45.32 -9.75
C LEU A 170 -24.75 44.06 -10.52
N SER A 171 -26.03 43.97 -10.91
CA SER A 171 -26.55 42.94 -11.80
C SER A 171 -26.01 43.10 -13.24
N GLU A 172 -26.07 42.04 -14.07
CA GLU A 172 -25.72 42.16 -15.49
C GLU A 172 -26.54 43.21 -16.22
N ARG A 173 -27.84 43.39 -15.88
CA ARG A 173 -28.70 44.45 -16.38
C ARG A 173 -28.19 45.84 -16.02
N ASP A 174 -27.58 45.97 -14.86
CA ASP A 174 -27.01 47.26 -14.46
C ASP A 174 -25.72 47.52 -15.22
N ARG A 175 -24.90 46.49 -15.48
CA ARG A 175 -23.71 46.61 -16.30
C ARG A 175 -24.03 46.98 -17.76
N GLU A 176 -25.10 46.45 -18.34
CA GLU A 176 -25.56 46.83 -19.69
C GLU A 176 -25.98 48.30 -19.74
N LYS A 177 -26.74 48.80 -18.76
CA LYS A 177 -27.14 50.22 -18.66
C LYS A 177 -25.93 51.15 -18.46
N PHE A 178 -24.88 50.70 -17.80
CA PHE A 178 -23.65 51.48 -17.66
C PHE A 178 -22.88 51.52 -18.98
N LYS A 179 -22.87 50.41 -19.72
CA LYS A 179 -22.29 50.35 -21.06
C LYS A 179 -22.97 51.28 -22.07
N GLU A 180 -24.30 51.39 -22.03
CA GLU A 180 -25.05 52.30 -22.86
C GLU A 180 -24.74 53.78 -22.55
N LYS A 181 -24.19 54.08 -21.37
CA LYS A 181 -23.79 55.43 -20.93
C LYS A 181 -22.28 55.66 -21.00
N ASP A 182 -21.54 54.82 -21.76
CA ASP A 182 -20.07 54.90 -21.94
C ASP A 182 -19.27 54.81 -20.64
N ILE A 183 -19.85 54.19 -19.60
CA ILE A 183 -19.14 53.91 -18.34
C ILE A 183 -18.61 52.48 -18.38
N SER A 184 -17.30 52.32 -18.58
CA SER A 184 -16.62 51.06 -18.53
C SER A 184 -16.34 50.65 -17.07
N LEU A 185 -17.00 49.57 -16.62
CA LEU A 185 -16.73 48.96 -15.32
C LEU A 185 -15.70 47.84 -15.55
N SER A 186 -14.57 47.90 -14.83
CA SER A 186 -13.56 46.84 -14.84
C SER A 186 -14.14 45.52 -14.30
N PRO A 187 -13.69 44.36 -14.79
CA PRO A 187 -14.20 43.06 -14.38
C PRO A 187 -13.98 42.78 -12.90
#